data_0541616667ecd22c120b8d467a7f5c5e
#
_entry.id   0541616667ecd22c120b8d467a7f5c5e
#
_cell.length_a   1.000
_cell.length_b   1.000
_cell.length_c   1.000
_cell.angle_alpha   90.00
_cell.angle_beta   90.00
_cell.angle_gamma   90.00
#
_symmetry.space_group_name_H-M   'P 1'
#
loop_
_entity.id
_entity.type
_entity.pdbx_description
1 polymer ?
#
loop_
_entity_poly.entity_id
_entity_poly.type
_entity_poly.pdbx_seq_one_letter_code
_entity_poly.pdbx_strand_id
1 'polypeptide(L)'
;MVDAKAWRTEVRAWLQANCPASMRLPITPDEMVWGGSQLRFGSEDQRLWFERMRERGWFAPDWPSAYGGGGLSTKQARVLEEEMLALGCRQPQFNLGVWMLGPVLLEVGSEAQKQQHLIPMMQGQVRWCQGFSEPNAGSDLASLRTAAVQDGQGNFVVNGSKIWTSYGDQGDWMYALVRTDSSASKQAGISFLLIDMKTPGITVKPIELISGKSSFCEVFFDNVQVPADQLVGQLHDGWTVAKKLLQHERSLGAVTPQAESQRRPLPVRRHTRPALQK
;
A
#
# COMPACT_ATOMS: atom_id res chain seq x y z
N MET A 1 -30.74 5.13 -12.27
CA MET A 1 -29.94 5.69 -11.15
C MET A 1 -30.41 4.99 -9.89
N VAL A 2 -29.49 4.36 -9.15
CA VAL A 2 -29.84 3.77 -7.84
C VAL A 2 -30.19 4.91 -6.89
N ASP A 3 -31.35 4.83 -6.23
CA ASP A 3 -31.74 5.79 -5.21
C ASP A 3 -30.72 5.75 -4.05
N ALA A 4 -30.06 6.88 -3.80
CA ALA A 4 -29.01 6.98 -2.79
C ALA A 4 -29.53 6.62 -1.38
N LYS A 5 -30.82 6.89 -1.09
CA LYS A 5 -31.44 6.54 0.19
C LYS A 5 -31.68 5.04 0.29
N ALA A 6 -32.18 4.42 -0.77
CA ALA A 6 -32.38 2.96 -0.84
C ALA A 6 -31.04 2.22 -0.71
N TRP A 7 -30.01 2.69 -1.42
CA TRP A 7 -28.65 2.12 -1.33
C TRP A 7 -28.07 2.20 0.09
N ARG A 8 -28.21 3.35 0.74
CA ARG A 8 -27.74 3.54 2.13
C ARG A 8 -28.43 2.55 3.09
N THR A 9 -29.75 2.38 2.94
CA THR A 9 -30.52 1.44 3.76
C THR A 9 -30.06 0.00 3.55
N GLU A 10 -29.83 -0.40 2.30
CA GLU A 10 -29.34 -1.72 1.93
C GLU A 10 -27.95 -2.00 2.53
N VAL A 11 -27.01 -1.08 2.32
CA VAL A 11 -25.63 -1.19 2.83
C VAL A 11 -25.63 -1.29 4.35
N ARG A 12 -26.39 -0.41 5.04
CA ARG A 12 -26.48 -0.42 6.50
C ARG A 12 -27.01 -1.74 7.02
N ALA A 13 -28.10 -2.24 6.43
CA ALA A 13 -28.69 -3.52 6.80
C ALA A 13 -27.68 -4.68 6.59
N TRP A 14 -26.97 -4.68 5.46
CA TRP A 14 -25.96 -5.69 5.19
C TRP A 14 -24.80 -5.64 6.19
N LEU A 15 -24.26 -4.45 6.48
CA LEU A 15 -23.18 -4.28 7.45
C LEU A 15 -23.62 -4.73 8.85
N GLN A 16 -24.82 -4.39 9.27
CA GLN A 16 -25.38 -4.81 10.57
C GLN A 16 -25.50 -6.33 10.68
N ALA A 17 -25.91 -7.00 9.61
CA ALA A 17 -26.07 -8.46 9.57
C ALA A 17 -24.74 -9.22 9.43
N ASN A 18 -23.74 -8.62 8.78
CA ASN A 18 -22.54 -9.34 8.34
C ASN A 18 -21.25 -8.93 9.05
N CYS A 19 -21.16 -7.73 9.64
CA CYS A 19 -19.98 -7.31 10.39
C CYS A 19 -20.07 -7.87 11.83
N PRO A 20 -19.18 -8.78 12.25
CA PRO A 20 -19.18 -9.29 13.62
C PRO A 20 -19.02 -8.17 14.65
N ALA A 21 -19.56 -8.35 15.85
CA ALA A 21 -19.51 -7.32 16.89
C ALA A 21 -18.07 -6.95 17.29
N SER A 22 -17.16 -7.92 17.33
CA SER A 22 -15.73 -7.70 17.61
C SER A 22 -15.03 -6.87 16.52
N MET A 23 -15.53 -6.91 15.27
CA MET A 23 -15.01 -6.12 14.15
C MET A 23 -15.57 -4.68 14.11
N ARG A 24 -16.34 -4.28 15.12
CA ARG A 24 -16.79 -2.89 15.34
C ARG A 24 -16.09 -2.20 16.50
N LEU A 25 -15.11 -2.85 17.10
CA LEU A 25 -14.27 -2.29 18.16
C LEU A 25 -13.03 -1.62 17.56
N PRO A 26 -12.39 -0.67 18.26
CA PRO A 26 -11.12 -0.08 17.81
C PRO A 26 -10.09 -1.17 17.50
N ILE A 27 -9.31 -0.97 16.43
CA ILE A 27 -8.26 -1.90 16.00
C ILE A 27 -6.92 -1.53 16.63
N THR A 28 -6.15 -2.51 17.04
CA THR A 28 -4.73 -2.34 17.41
C THR A 28 -3.82 -2.69 16.23
N PRO A 29 -2.57 -2.18 16.18
CA PRO A 29 -1.65 -2.50 15.10
C PRO A 29 -1.42 -4.01 14.89
N ASP A 30 -1.44 -4.78 15.97
CA ASP A 30 -1.21 -6.23 15.91
C ASP A 30 -2.43 -7.02 15.39
N GLU A 31 -3.60 -6.39 15.36
CA GLU A 31 -4.83 -6.95 14.79
C GLU A 31 -5.04 -6.59 13.30
N MET A 32 -4.14 -5.82 12.70
CA MET A 32 -4.27 -5.42 11.29
C MET A 32 -4.04 -6.61 10.36
N VAL A 33 -4.98 -6.84 9.44
CA VAL A 33 -4.88 -7.89 8.40
C VAL A 33 -4.24 -7.30 7.15
N TRP A 34 -3.02 -7.74 6.84
CA TRP A 34 -2.25 -7.17 5.73
C TRP A 34 -2.39 -7.93 4.40
N GLY A 35 -2.94 -9.14 4.41
CA GLY A 35 -2.93 -10.02 3.25
C GLY A 35 -1.54 -10.58 2.94
N GLY A 36 -1.40 -11.15 1.74
CA GLY A 36 -0.14 -11.71 1.24
C GLY A 36 0.08 -13.19 1.57
N SER A 37 1.22 -13.72 1.16
CA SER A 37 1.60 -15.13 1.37
C SER A 37 1.73 -15.50 2.85
N GLN A 38 1.86 -14.51 3.73
CA GLN A 38 1.93 -14.68 5.18
C GLN A 38 0.60 -14.30 5.89
N LEU A 39 -0.51 -14.23 5.16
CA LEU A 39 -1.83 -13.89 5.70
C LEU A 39 -2.17 -14.76 6.92
N ARG A 40 -2.49 -14.12 8.03
CA ARG A 40 -2.96 -14.75 9.26
C ARG A 40 -4.11 -13.94 9.84
N PHE A 41 -5.05 -14.67 10.46
CA PHE A 41 -6.17 -14.08 11.18
C PHE A 41 -5.99 -14.31 12.68
N GLY A 42 -6.19 -13.27 13.47
CA GLY A 42 -6.13 -13.34 14.93
C GLY A 42 -7.39 -13.94 15.55
N SER A 43 -8.51 -14.02 14.79
CA SER A 43 -9.76 -14.58 15.24
C SER A 43 -10.62 -15.07 14.06
N GLU A 44 -11.60 -15.91 14.36
CA GLU A 44 -12.58 -16.38 13.37
C GLU A 44 -13.46 -15.22 12.86
N ASP A 45 -13.83 -14.28 13.71
CA ASP A 45 -14.59 -13.08 13.33
C ASP A 45 -13.82 -12.22 12.32
N GLN A 46 -12.50 -12.12 12.50
CA GLN A 46 -11.63 -11.39 11.59
C GLN A 46 -11.56 -12.06 10.21
N ARG A 47 -11.42 -13.41 10.19
CA ARG A 47 -11.46 -14.20 8.96
C ARG A 47 -12.80 -14.06 8.25
N LEU A 48 -13.89 -14.20 8.98
CA LEU A 48 -15.25 -14.12 8.45
C LEU A 48 -15.54 -12.73 7.86
N TRP A 49 -15.12 -11.67 8.56
CA TRP A 49 -15.28 -10.31 8.07
C TRP A 49 -14.48 -10.06 6.79
N PHE A 50 -13.23 -10.51 6.76
CA PHE A 50 -12.37 -10.43 5.59
C PHE A 50 -13.01 -11.14 4.38
N GLU A 51 -13.48 -12.37 4.53
CA GLU A 51 -14.10 -13.16 3.46
C GLU A 51 -15.37 -12.51 2.92
N ARG A 52 -16.26 -12.06 3.79
CA ARG A 52 -17.51 -11.39 3.41
C ARG A 52 -17.26 -10.11 2.59
N MET A 53 -16.29 -9.32 3.00
CA MET A 53 -15.92 -8.09 2.29
C MET A 53 -15.21 -8.40 0.96
N ARG A 54 -14.37 -9.44 0.94
CA ARG A 54 -13.73 -9.93 -0.29
C ARG A 54 -14.76 -10.41 -1.31
N GLU A 55 -15.73 -11.22 -0.92
CA GLU A 55 -16.79 -11.72 -1.79
C GLU A 55 -17.62 -10.62 -2.45
N ARG A 56 -17.75 -9.49 -1.78
CA ARG A 56 -18.39 -8.28 -2.31
C ARG A 56 -17.47 -7.42 -3.19
N GLY A 57 -16.17 -7.71 -3.25
CA GLY A 57 -15.17 -6.84 -3.84
C GLY A 57 -14.98 -5.52 -3.08
N TRP A 58 -15.35 -5.47 -1.81
CA TRP A 58 -15.38 -4.25 -1.00
C TRP A 58 -14.05 -3.92 -0.32
N PHE A 59 -12.96 -4.57 -0.70
CA PHE A 59 -11.61 -4.07 -0.42
C PHE A 59 -11.29 -2.83 -1.27
N ALA A 60 -11.84 -2.80 -2.49
CA ALA A 60 -11.82 -1.66 -3.41
C ALA A 60 -13.20 -1.57 -4.09
N PRO A 61 -14.20 -0.95 -3.42
CA PRO A 61 -15.60 -1.04 -3.82
C PRO A 61 -15.89 -0.39 -5.17
N ASP A 62 -15.11 0.59 -5.58
CA ASP A 62 -15.25 1.33 -6.85
C ASP A 62 -14.36 0.78 -7.99
N TRP A 63 -13.53 -0.24 -7.73
CA TRP A 63 -12.79 -0.87 -8.81
C TRP A 63 -13.71 -1.71 -9.71
N PRO A 64 -13.33 -1.87 -11.00
CA PRO A 64 -14.09 -2.74 -11.91
C PRO A 64 -14.17 -4.16 -11.39
N SER A 65 -15.34 -4.78 -11.54
CA SER A 65 -15.59 -6.18 -11.13
C SER A 65 -14.69 -7.18 -11.87
N ALA A 66 -14.28 -6.84 -13.11
CA ALA A 66 -13.35 -7.64 -13.89
C ALA A 66 -11.99 -7.87 -13.20
N TYR A 67 -11.62 -7.02 -12.25
CA TYR A 67 -10.40 -7.13 -11.46
C TYR A 67 -10.67 -7.44 -9.99
N GLY A 68 -11.88 -7.93 -9.67
CA GLY A 68 -12.27 -8.34 -8.33
C GLY A 68 -12.78 -7.22 -7.44
N GLY A 69 -12.94 -6.00 -7.96
CA GLY A 69 -13.56 -4.88 -7.25
C GLY A 69 -15.08 -4.98 -7.16
N GLY A 70 -15.69 -4.09 -6.37
CA GLY A 70 -17.13 -4.06 -6.14
C GLY A 70 -17.96 -3.54 -7.31
N GLY A 71 -17.34 -2.89 -8.31
CA GLY A 71 -18.03 -2.28 -9.44
C GLY A 71 -18.99 -1.14 -9.06
N LEU A 72 -18.86 -0.60 -7.85
CA LEU A 72 -19.70 0.49 -7.37
C LEU A 72 -19.32 1.81 -8.03
N SER A 73 -20.30 2.67 -8.25
CA SER A 73 -19.99 4.06 -8.57
C SER A 73 -19.31 4.74 -7.37
N THR A 74 -18.54 5.80 -7.61
CA THR A 74 -17.89 6.61 -6.56
C THR A 74 -18.88 7.07 -5.48
N LYS A 75 -20.12 7.41 -5.87
CA LYS A 75 -21.18 7.79 -4.92
C LYS A 75 -21.60 6.63 -4.03
N GLN A 76 -21.71 5.42 -4.59
CA GLN A 76 -22.07 4.23 -3.84
C GLN A 76 -20.95 3.77 -2.92
N ALA A 77 -19.70 3.80 -3.38
CA ALA A 77 -18.53 3.50 -2.58
C ALA A 77 -18.40 4.44 -1.37
N ARG A 78 -18.63 5.75 -1.59
CA ARG A 78 -18.65 6.73 -0.52
C ARG A 78 -19.73 6.46 0.53
N VAL A 79 -20.94 6.07 0.11
CA VAL A 79 -22.02 5.70 1.05
C VAL A 79 -21.62 4.46 1.87
N LEU A 80 -20.99 3.46 1.25
CA LEU A 80 -20.46 2.29 1.96
C LEU A 80 -19.45 2.71 3.04
N GLU A 81 -18.52 3.57 2.71
CA GLU A 81 -17.48 4.07 3.60
C GLU A 81 -18.08 4.86 4.79
N GLU A 82 -19.06 5.75 4.51
CA GLU A 82 -19.78 6.50 5.53
C GLU A 82 -20.55 5.55 6.48
N GLU A 83 -21.19 4.50 5.98
CA GLU A 83 -21.91 3.53 6.81
C GLU A 83 -20.98 2.63 7.61
N MET A 84 -19.85 2.21 7.04
CA MET A 84 -18.80 1.49 7.77
C MET A 84 -18.29 2.33 8.95
N LEU A 85 -17.99 3.60 8.70
CA LEU A 85 -17.56 4.54 9.74
C LEU A 85 -18.63 4.73 10.82
N ALA A 86 -19.88 4.97 10.42
CA ALA A 86 -21.00 5.18 11.34
C ALA A 86 -21.29 3.97 12.24
N LEU A 87 -21.04 2.76 11.74
CA LEU A 87 -21.22 1.51 12.49
C LEU A 87 -19.94 1.04 13.21
N GLY A 88 -18.83 1.76 13.05
CA GLY A 88 -17.53 1.38 13.62
C GLY A 88 -16.91 0.15 12.96
N CYS A 89 -17.35 -0.23 11.76
CA CYS A 89 -16.80 -1.40 11.07
C CYS A 89 -15.33 -1.16 10.72
N ARG A 90 -14.45 -2.09 11.12
CA ARG A 90 -13.02 -2.04 10.80
C ARG A 90 -12.77 -2.24 9.31
N GLN A 91 -11.70 -1.67 8.80
CA GLN A 91 -11.18 -2.03 7.49
C GLN A 91 -10.84 -3.54 7.48
N PRO A 92 -11.31 -4.30 6.47
CA PRO A 92 -11.11 -5.75 6.45
C PRO A 92 -9.69 -6.16 6.09
N GLN A 93 -8.98 -5.30 5.33
CA GLN A 93 -7.61 -5.53 4.87
C GLN A 93 -6.85 -4.21 4.83
N PHE A 94 -5.56 -4.27 5.17
CA PHE A 94 -4.59 -3.21 4.98
C PHE A 94 -3.62 -3.64 3.88
N ASN A 95 -3.53 -2.91 2.77
CA ASN A 95 -2.67 -3.28 1.66
C ASN A 95 -2.29 -2.05 0.83
N LEU A 96 -1.00 -1.71 0.82
CA LEU A 96 -0.47 -0.60 0.01
C LEU A 96 -0.72 -0.82 -1.48
N GLY A 97 -0.77 -2.09 -1.92
CA GLY A 97 -1.14 -2.44 -3.28
C GLY A 97 -2.55 -1.97 -3.63
N VAL A 98 -3.53 -2.28 -2.79
CA VAL A 98 -4.93 -1.89 -3.02
C VAL A 98 -5.10 -0.37 -3.00
N TRP A 99 -4.44 0.31 -2.07
CA TRP A 99 -4.70 1.74 -1.86
C TRP A 99 -3.88 2.67 -2.76
N MET A 100 -2.69 2.25 -3.17
CA MET A 100 -1.74 3.12 -3.88
C MET A 100 -1.43 2.61 -5.28
N LEU A 101 -0.97 1.37 -5.41
CA LEU A 101 -0.55 0.82 -6.69
C LEU A 101 -1.73 0.47 -7.60
N GLY A 102 -2.78 -0.12 -7.04
CA GLY A 102 -3.92 -0.61 -7.83
C GLY A 102 -4.62 0.48 -8.63
N PRO A 103 -4.95 1.66 -8.06
CA PRO A 103 -5.47 2.78 -8.82
C PRO A 103 -4.55 3.21 -9.97
N VAL A 104 -3.24 3.17 -9.75
CA VAL A 104 -2.25 3.48 -10.80
C VAL A 104 -2.25 2.42 -11.90
N LEU A 105 -2.28 1.13 -11.55
CA LEU A 105 -2.37 0.06 -12.54
C LEU A 105 -3.68 0.11 -13.33
N LEU A 106 -4.79 0.47 -12.71
CA LEU A 106 -6.06 0.68 -13.42
C LEU A 106 -5.95 1.78 -14.48
N GLU A 107 -5.17 2.83 -14.20
CA GLU A 107 -5.03 3.97 -15.09
C GLU A 107 -3.97 3.74 -16.20
N VAL A 108 -2.78 3.23 -15.83
CA VAL A 108 -1.62 3.19 -16.74
C VAL A 108 -1.00 1.80 -16.93
N GLY A 109 -1.44 0.79 -16.18
CA GLY A 109 -0.98 -0.58 -16.33
C GLY A 109 -1.46 -1.23 -17.61
N SER A 110 -0.68 -2.16 -18.17
CA SER A 110 -1.13 -3.04 -19.25
C SER A 110 -2.25 -3.97 -18.79
N GLU A 111 -3.02 -4.51 -19.72
CA GLU A 111 -4.06 -5.49 -19.36
C GLU A 111 -3.47 -6.72 -18.66
N ALA A 112 -2.31 -7.21 -19.13
CA ALA A 112 -1.60 -8.31 -18.50
C ALA A 112 -1.23 -7.98 -17.03
N GLN A 113 -0.71 -6.79 -16.76
CA GLN A 113 -0.40 -6.34 -15.39
C GLN A 113 -1.65 -6.24 -14.51
N LYS A 114 -2.76 -5.74 -15.06
CA LYS A 114 -4.03 -5.66 -14.31
C LYS A 114 -4.52 -7.06 -13.92
N GLN A 115 -4.52 -8.00 -14.83
CA GLN A 115 -4.93 -9.38 -14.56
C GLN A 115 -3.98 -10.06 -13.57
N GLN A 116 -2.67 -9.90 -13.75
CA GLN A 116 -1.65 -10.52 -12.92
C GLN A 116 -1.66 -10.01 -11.47
N HIS A 117 -1.89 -8.71 -11.27
CA HIS A 117 -1.66 -8.07 -9.97
C HIS A 117 -2.92 -7.65 -9.24
N LEU A 118 -3.95 -7.11 -9.94
CA LEU A 118 -5.13 -6.59 -9.25
C LEU A 118 -5.99 -7.71 -8.65
N ILE A 119 -6.21 -8.80 -9.39
CA ILE A 119 -7.02 -9.92 -8.91
C ILE A 119 -6.42 -10.54 -7.63
N PRO A 120 -5.14 -10.91 -7.56
CA PRO A 120 -4.54 -11.41 -6.32
C PRO A 120 -4.57 -10.41 -5.16
N MET A 121 -4.45 -9.09 -5.43
CA MET A 121 -4.63 -8.06 -4.39
C MET A 121 -6.03 -8.14 -3.79
N MET A 122 -7.07 -8.23 -4.64
CA MET A 122 -8.48 -8.32 -4.22
C MET A 122 -8.81 -9.63 -3.55
N GLN A 123 -8.03 -10.70 -3.80
CA GLN A 123 -8.14 -11.96 -3.08
C GLN A 123 -7.37 -11.97 -1.73
N GLY A 124 -6.63 -10.90 -1.43
CA GLY A 124 -5.78 -10.83 -0.25
C GLY A 124 -4.55 -11.75 -0.31
N GLN A 125 -4.16 -12.21 -1.49
CA GLN A 125 -3.09 -13.19 -1.70
C GLN A 125 -1.72 -12.54 -1.84
N VAL A 126 -1.65 -11.25 -2.13
CA VAL A 126 -0.41 -10.52 -2.40
C VAL A 126 -0.31 -9.29 -1.51
N ARG A 127 0.81 -9.15 -0.81
CA ARG A 127 1.18 -7.95 -0.05
C ARG A 127 2.25 -7.19 -0.80
N TRP A 128 2.03 -5.90 -0.97
CA TRP A 128 2.95 -4.99 -1.65
C TRP A 128 3.75 -4.15 -0.68
N CYS A 129 5.01 -3.88 -1.04
CA CYS A 129 5.83 -2.88 -0.38
C CYS A 129 6.36 -1.85 -1.39
N GLN A 130 6.82 -0.71 -0.87
CA GLN A 130 7.29 0.43 -1.68
C GLN A 130 8.80 0.53 -1.65
N GLY A 131 9.45 0.56 -2.81
CA GLY A 131 10.88 0.74 -2.99
C GLY A 131 11.23 2.09 -3.63
N PHE A 132 11.04 3.20 -2.89
CA PHE A 132 11.32 4.55 -3.40
C PHE A 132 12.62 5.11 -2.85
N SER A 133 12.67 5.40 -1.56
CA SER A 133 13.81 6.06 -0.90
C SER A 133 15.08 5.22 -0.95
N GLU A 134 16.22 5.91 -1.05
CA GLU A 134 17.55 5.34 -0.91
C GLU A 134 18.32 6.07 0.19
N PRO A 135 19.43 5.52 0.73
CA PRO A 135 20.21 6.20 1.79
C PRO A 135 20.56 7.65 1.48
N ASN A 136 20.81 7.96 0.20
CA ASN A 136 21.15 9.30 -0.25
C ASN A 136 20.07 9.99 -1.11
N ALA A 137 18.87 9.41 -1.20
CA ALA A 137 17.76 9.94 -2.01
C ALA A 137 16.41 9.73 -1.28
N GLY A 138 16.17 10.60 -0.29
CA GLY A 138 14.88 10.68 0.42
C GLY A 138 14.12 11.93 -0.02
N SER A 139 14.42 13.10 0.56
CA SER A 139 13.77 14.36 0.19
C SER A 139 14.05 14.75 -1.27
N ASP A 140 15.27 14.52 -1.77
CA ASP A 140 15.60 14.61 -3.20
C ASP A 140 15.48 13.21 -3.85
N LEU A 141 14.24 12.67 -3.88
CA LEU A 141 13.98 11.33 -4.41
C LEU A 141 14.44 11.17 -5.87
N ALA A 142 14.39 12.24 -6.67
CA ALA A 142 14.81 12.21 -8.07
C ALA A 142 16.32 11.95 -8.24
N SER A 143 17.12 12.01 -7.17
CA SER A 143 18.54 11.65 -7.18
C SER A 143 18.82 10.16 -6.96
N LEU A 144 17.79 9.31 -6.94
CA LEU A 144 17.91 7.86 -6.78
C LEU A 144 18.89 7.24 -7.80
N ARG A 145 19.60 6.19 -7.36
CA ARG A 145 20.69 5.54 -8.11
C ARG A 145 20.53 4.04 -8.30
N THR A 146 19.56 3.40 -7.65
CA THR A 146 19.27 1.98 -7.92
C THR A 146 19.09 1.81 -9.43
N ALA A 147 20.05 1.17 -10.06
CA ALA A 147 20.14 1.04 -11.52
C ALA A 147 19.29 -0.12 -12.01
N ALA A 148 18.69 0.04 -13.17
CA ALA A 148 18.03 -1.03 -13.90
C ALA A 148 18.47 -0.95 -15.36
N VAL A 149 19.32 -1.89 -15.77
CA VAL A 149 19.88 -1.94 -17.12
C VAL A 149 19.14 -3.02 -17.90
N GLN A 150 18.68 -2.71 -19.12
CA GLN A 150 18.06 -3.71 -19.97
C GLN A 150 19.11 -4.70 -20.48
N ASP A 151 18.77 -5.98 -20.44
CA ASP A 151 19.54 -7.04 -21.10
C ASP A 151 19.22 -7.09 -22.60
N GLY A 152 19.85 -8.04 -23.33
CA GLY A 152 19.64 -8.21 -24.77
C GLY A 152 18.23 -8.70 -25.15
N GLN A 153 17.37 -9.04 -24.17
CA GLN A 153 15.99 -9.49 -24.35
C GLN A 153 14.97 -8.45 -23.88
N GLY A 154 15.45 -7.33 -23.37
CA GLY A 154 14.61 -6.23 -22.86
C GLY A 154 14.19 -6.37 -21.40
N ASN A 155 14.58 -7.44 -20.69
CA ASN A 155 14.39 -7.55 -19.25
C ASN A 155 15.37 -6.62 -18.53
N PHE A 156 15.11 -6.36 -17.27
CA PHE A 156 15.93 -5.46 -16.46
C PHE A 156 16.81 -6.23 -15.48
N VAL A 157 18.07 -5.84 -15.37
CA VAL A 157 18.99 -6.25 -14.32
C VAL A 157 19.09 -5.13 -13.30
N VAL A 158 18.56 -5.35 -12.10
CA VAL A 158 18.46 -4.33 -11.06
C VAL A 158 19.60 -4.49 -10.05
N ASN A 159 20.30 -3.36 -9.77
CA ASN A 159 21.38 -3.28 -8.79
C ASN A 159 21.24 -2.00 -7.95
N GLY A 160 21.41 -2.12 -6.64
CA GLY A 160 21.33 -0.99 -5.71
C GLY A 160 20.67 -1.34 -4.39
N SER A 161 20.11 -0.33 -3.72
CA SER A 161 19.39 -0.55 -2.47
C SER A 161 18.28 0.46 -2.26
N LYS A 162 17.26 0.04 -1.49
CA LYS A 162 16.17 0.88 -1.00
C LYS A 162 16.15 0.87 0.51
N ILE A 163 15.70 1.97 1.11
CA ILE A 163 15.60 2.11 2.57
C ILE A 163 14.23 2.64 2.96
N TRP A 164 13.87 2.45 4.20
CA TRP A 164 12.56 2.84 4.77
C TRP A 164 11.39 2.12 4.11
N THR A 165 11.64 0.93 3.55
CA THR A 165 10.62 0.08 2.96
C THR A 165 9.74 -0.50 4.06
N SER A 166 8.51 0.01 4.18
CA SER A 166 7.56 -0.44 5.19
C SER A 166 7.23 -1.92 4.99
N TYR A 167 7.51 -2.73 6.02
CA TYR A 167 7.25 -4.18 6.04
C TYR A 167 7.80 -4.93 4.82
N GLY A 168 8.97 -4.53 4.33
CA GLY A 168 9.61 -5.18 3.17
C GLY A 168 9.92 -6.65 3.38
N ASP A 169 10.15 -7.08 4.62
CA ASP A 169 10.34 -8.47 5.06
C ASP A 169 9.08 -9.35 4.95
N GLN A 170 7.93 -8.73 4.76
CA GLN A 170 6.63 -9.38 4.63
C GLN A 170 5.97 -9.11 3.27
N GLY A 171 6.62 -8.34 2.41
CA GLY A 171 6.16 -8.05 1.06
C GLY A 171 6.36 -9.22 0.12
N ASP A 172 5.34 -9.56 -0.67
CA ASP A 172 5.47 -10.53 -1.77
C ASP A 172 6.00 -9.85 -3.03
N TRP A 173 5.58 -8.61 -3.26
CA TRP A 173 5.96 -7.79 -4.40
C TRP A 173 6.34 -6.38 -3.96
N MET A 174 7.23 -5.75 -4.71
CA MET A 174 7.62 -4.36 -4.54
C MET A 174 7.27 -3.56 -5.80
N TYR A 175 6.73 -2.37 -5.63
CA TYR A 175 6.77 -1.36 -6.68
C TYR A 175 7.91 -0.38 -6.40
N ALA A 176 8.80 -0.22 -7.38
CA ALA A 176 10.07 0.48 -7.19
C ALA A 176 10.33 1.54 -8.27
N LEU A 177 10.94 2.65 -7.85
CA LEU A 177 11.58 3.60 -8.76
C LEU A 177 13.04 3.21 -8.98
N VAL A 178 13.44 3.12 -10.24
CA VAL A 178 14.80 2.72 -10.64
C VAL A 178 15.36 3.67 -11.68
N ARG A 179 16.69 3.76 -11.74
CA ARG A 179 17.42 4.57 -12.72
C ARG A 179 17.67 3.72 -13.97
N THR A 180 16.98 4.02 -15.06
CA THR A 180 17.15 3.34 -16.36
C THR A 180 17.96 4.15 -17.36
N ASP A 181 18.13 5.47 -17.11
CA ASP A 181 19.06 6.32 -17.85
C ASP A 181 19.80 7.25 -16.88
N SER A 182 21.10 7.05 -16.72
CA SER A 182 21.98 7.86 -15.86
C SER A 182 22.46 9.14 -16.53
N SER A 183 22.33 9.27 -17.84
CA SER A 183 22.74 10.44 -18.61
C SER A 183 21.64 11.52 -18.70
N ALA A 184 20.38 11.12 -18.49
CA ALA A 184 19.24 11.99 -18.52
C ALA A 184 19.16 12.91 -17.29
N SER A 185 18.38 14.00 -17.39
CA SER A 185 18.03 14.83 -16.24
C SER A 185 17.34 13.99 -15.15
N LYS A 186 17.46 14.43 -13.88
CA LYS A 186 17.07 13.65 -12.69
C LYS A 186 15.78 12.83 -12.85
N GLN A 187 14.69 13.47 -13.26
CA GLN A 187 13.38 12.81 -13.38
C GLN A 187 13.23 11.98 -14.67
N ALA A 188 13.86 12.41 -15.76
CA ALA A 188 13.66 11.83 -17.09
C ALA A 188 14.35 10.46 -17.30
N GLY A 189 15.21 10.05 -16.38
CA GLY A 189 15.88 8.74 -16.46
C GLY A 189 15.34 7.72 -15.47
N ILE A 190 14.13 7.92 -14.93
CA ILE A 190 13.53 7.06 -13.91
C ILE A 190 12.42 6.22 -14.53
N SER A 191 12.40 4.92 -14.22
CA SER A 191 11.33 3.99 -14.58
C SER A 191 10.67 3.42 -13.33
N PHE A 192 9.47 2.85 -13.51
CA PHE A 192 8.68 2.26 -12.44
C PHE A 192 8.54 0.75 -12.70
N LEU A 193 9.10 -0.08 -11.82
CA LEU A 193 9.11 -1.53 -11.96
C LEU A 193 8.30 -2.21 -10.88
N LEU A 194 7.69 -3.34 -11.23
CA LEU A 194 7.09 -4.29 -10.29
C LEU A 194 8.09 -5.45 -10.12
N ILE A 195 8.48 -5.71 -8.88
CA ILE A 195 9.55 -6.67 -8.56
C ILE A 195 9.00 -7.73 -7.62
N ASP A 196 9.09 -9.00 -8.02
CA ASP A 196 8.81 -10.14 -7.13
C ASP A 196 9.91 -10.23 -6.07
N MET A 197 9.53 -10.10 -4.79
CA MET A 197 10.46 -10.10 -3.65
C MET A 197 11.12 -11.45 -3.42
N LYS A 198 10.68 -12.51 -4.09
CA LYS A 198 11.29 -13.85 -4.07
C LYS A 198 12.38 -14.04 -5.14
N THR A 199 12.58 -13.04 -6.00
CA THR A 199 13.61 -13.10 -7.04
C THR A 199 15.00 -13.23 -6.41
N PRO A 200 15.85 -14.18 -6.90
CA PRO A 200 17.23 -14.31 -6.44
C PRO A 200 18.01 -13.00 -6.55
N GLY A 201 18.86 -12.71 -5.56
CA GLY A 201 19.63 -11.47 -5.49
C GLY A 201 18.99 -10.40 -4.63
N ILE A 202 17.77 -10.60 -4.12
CA ILE A 202 17.13 -9.69 -3.17
C ILE A 202 17.49 -10.09 -1.74
N THR A 203 17.99 -9.14 -0.97
CA THR A 203 18.21 -9.29 0.48
C THR A 203 17.46 -8.21 1.23
N VAL A 204 16.65 -8.62 2.21
CA VAL A 204 15.86 -7.70 3.05
C VAL A 204 16.44 -7.70 4.46
N LYS A 205 16.74 -6.51 4.99
CA LYS A 205 17.24 -6.32 6.36
C LYS A 205 16.30 -5.41 7.13
N PRO A 206 15.63 -5.92 8.17
CA PRO A 206 14.83 -5.08 9.08
C PRO A 206 15.69 -4.02 9.76
N ILE A 207 15.15 -2.80 9.89
CA ILE A 207 15.77 -1.68 10.61
C ILE A 207 15.18 -1.68 12.02
N GLU A 208 16.01 -1.95 13.02
CA GLU A 208 15.59 -1.88 14.42
C GLU A 208 15.40 -0.42 14.84
N LEU A 209 14.19 -0.08 15.26
CA LEU A 209 13.86 1.25 15.75
C LEU A 209 14.13 1.34 17.25
N ILE A 210 14.27 2.56 17.79
CA ILE A 210 14.45 2.81 19.22
C ILE A 210 13.33 2.22 20.10
N SER A 211 12.16 1.95 19.49
CA SER A 211 11.02 1.27 20.13
C SER A 211 11.21 -0.24 20.29
N GLY A 212 12.29 -0.82 19.76
CA GLY A 212 12.48 -2.27 19.64
C GLY A 212 11.62 -2.95 18.57
N LYS A 213 10.82 -2.18 17.82
CA LYS A 213 10.03 -2.68 16.68
C LYS A 213 10.78 -2.44 15.38
N SER A 214 10.54 -3.31 14.39
CA SER A 214 11.07 -3.15 13.04
C SER A 214 9.93 -3.10 12.04
N SER A 215 9.45 -1.89 11.75
CA SER A 215 8.40 -1.67 10.74
C SER A 215 8.96 -1.28 9.38
N PHE A 216 10.25 -1.03 9.30
CA PHE A 216 10.94 -0.60 8.08
C PHE A 216 12.11 -1.52 7.78
N CYS A 217 12.42 -1.65 6.50
CA CYS A 217 13.52 -2.46 6.01
C CYS A 217 14.44 -1.67 5.09
N GLU A 218 15.67 -2.12 5.01
CA GLU A 218 16.57 -1.88 3.91
C GLU A 218 16.52 -3.07 2.96
N VAL A 219 16.45 -2.84 1.65
CA VAL A 219 16.35 -3.86 0.62
C VAL A 219 17.48 -3.69 -0.37
N PHE A 220 18.27 -4.74 -0.57
CA PHE A 220 19.41 -4.77 -1.46
C PHE A 220 19.09 -5.59 -2.70
N PHE A 221 19.54 -5.11 -3.85
CA PHE A 221 19.42 -5.77 -5.14
C PHE A 221 20.81 -6.05 -5.70
N ASP A 222 21.10 -7.33 -5.96
CA ASP A 222 22.35 -7.79 -6.57
C ASP A 222 21.99 -8.62 -7.80
N ASN A 223 22.14 -8.03 -9.00
CA ASN A 223 21.83 -8.61 -10.29
C ASN A 223 20.40 -9.21 -10.38
N VAL A 224 19.43 -8.55 -9.79
CA VAL A 224 18.04 -9.00 -9.74
C VAL A 224 17.39 -8.89 -11.11
N GLN A 225 16.91 -10.02 -11.63
CA GLN A 225 16.24 -10.11 -12.93
C GLN A 225 14.78 -9.72 -12.81
N VAL A 226 14.35 -8.72 -13.58
CA VAL A 226 12.95 -8.27 -13.63
C VAL A 226 12.46 -8.34 -15.07
N PRO A 227 11.40 -9.11 -15.37
CA PRO A 227 10.85 -9.23 -16.72
C PRO A 227 10.43 -7.89 -17.33
N ALA A 228 10.56 -7.76 -18.63
CA ALA A 228 10.22 -6.53 -19.36
C ALA A 228 8.77 -6.10 -19.19
N ASP A 229 7.85 -7.06 -19.05
CA ASP A 229 6.42 -6.83 -18.85
C ASP A 229 6.05 -6.27 -17.47
N GLN A 230 7.02 -6.22 -16.54
CA GLN A 230 6.85 -5.61 -15.21
C GLN A 230 7.20 -4.10 -15.19
N LEU A 231 7.50 -3.49 -16.33
CA LEU A 231 7.60 -2.04 -16.50
C LEU A 231 6.21 -1.43 -16.53
N VAL A 232 5.89 -0.54 -15.58
CA VAL A 232 4.61 0.19 -15.54
C VAL A 232 4.74 1.49 -16.32
N GLY A 233 3.84 1.71 -17.27
CA GLY A 233 3.91 2.84 -18.18
C GLY A 233 5.00 2.68 -19.23
N GLN A 234 5.72 3.76 -19.54
CA GLN A 234 6.80 3.74 -20.50
C GLN A 234 8.17 3.80 -19.86
N LEU A 235 9.18 3.31 -20.56
CA LEU A 235 10.57 3.44 -20.15
C LEU A 235 10.91 4.93 -19.95
N HIS A 236 11.60 5.24 -18.85
CA HIS A 236 11.99 6.59 -18.43
C HIS A 236 10.86 7.53 -18.00
N ASP A 237 9.59 7.06 -17.93
CA ASP A 237 8.43 7.86 -17.47
C ASP A 237 7.95 7.46 -16.05
N GLY A 238 8.77 6.74 -15.30
CA GLY A 238 8.43 6.29 -13.94
C GLY A 238 8.15 7.43 -12.96
N TRP A 239 8.72 8.61 -13.19
CA TRP A 239 8.43 9.78 -12.36
C TRP A 239 6.96 10.25 -12.47
N THR A 240 6.39 10.19 -13.66
CA THR A 240 4.96 10.49 -13.87
C THR A 240 4.07 9.45 -13.17
N VAL A 241 4.44 8.16 -13.27
CA VAL A 241 3.74 7.09 -12.57
C VAL A 241 3.81 7.29 -11.05
N ALA A 242 4.98 7.63 -10.50
CA ALA A 242 5.16 7.92 -9.09
C ALA A 242 4.31 9.10 -8.61
N LYS A 243 4.21 10.18 -9.39
CA LYS A 243 3.34 11.32 -9.04
C LYS A 243 1.87 10.91 -8.90
N LYS A 244 1.37 10.04 -9.77
CA LYS A 244 0.01 9.49 -9.69
C LYS A 244 -0.16 8.68 -8.39
N LEU A 245 0.79 7.79 -8.10
CA LEU A 245 0.77 6.97 -6.89
C LEU A 245 0.76 7.82 -5.61
N LEU A 246 1.60 8.84 -5.53
CA LEU A 246 1.68 9.74 -4.38
C LEU A 246 0.41 10.61 -4.19
N GLN A 247 -0.38 10.83 -5.25
CA GLN A 247 -1.70 11.47 -5.12
C GLN A 247 -2.68 10.57 -4.37
N HIS A 248 -2.67 9.25 -4.64
CA HIS A 248 -3.49 8.28 -3.91
C HIS A 248 -3.03 8.15 -2.45
N GLU A 249 -1.73 8.14 -2.18
CA GLU A 249 -1.19 8.13 -0.81
C GLU A 249 -1.71 9.30 0.04
N ARG A 250 -1.75 10.50 -0.52
CA ARG A 250 -2.24 11.69 0.19
C ARG A 250 -3.73 11.64 0.50
N SER A 251 -4.52 10.99 -0.34
CA SER A 251 -5.96 10.83 -0.09
C SER A 251 -6.25 9.85 1.05
N LEU A 252 -5.35 8.89 1.33
CA LEU A 252 -5.47 7.97 2.47
C LEU A 252 -5.42 8.67 3.82
N GLY A 253 -4.62 9.73 3.95
CA GLY A 253 -4.54 10.55 5.18
C GLY A 253 -5.83 11.27 5.53
N ALA A 254 -6.72 11.48 4.56
CA ALA A 254 -8.02 12.11 4.76
C ALA A 254 -9.11 11.10 5.19
N VAL A 255 -8.89 9.81 4.98
CA VAL A 255 -9.87 8.73 5.19
C VAL A 255 -9.66 7.99 6.52
N THR A 256 -8.58 8.25 7.27
CA THR A 256 -8.31 7.63 8.57
C THR A 256 -8.60 8.59 9.74
N PRO A 257 -9.87 8.76 10.16
CA PRO A 257 -10.21 9.58 11.34
C PRO A 257 -9.63 9.01 12.65
N GLN A 258 -9.19 7.75 12.65
CA GLN A 258 -8.67 7.07 13.85
C GLN A 258 -7.28 7.56 14.31
N ALA A 259 -6.50 8.22 13.43
CA ALA A 259 -5.21 8.78 13.82
C ALA A 259 -5.33 10.05 14.69
N GLU A 260 -6.43 10.79 14.60
CA GLU A 260 -6.62 12.01 15.38
C GLU A 260 -7.15 11.77 16.80
N SER A 261 -7.96 10.73 17.03
CA SER A 261 -8.50 10.44 18.37
C SER A 261 -7.44 9.88 19.34
N GLN A 262 -6.28 9.43 18.85
CA GLN A 262 -5.18 8.93 19.67
C GLN A 262 -4.11 9.99 20.01
N ARG A 263 -4.23 11.21 19.53
CA ARG A 263 -3.40 12.32 20.00
C ARG A 263 -3.91 12.81 21.36
N ARG A 264 -3.74 11.99 22.41
CA ARG A 264 -3.71 12.53 23.77
C ARG A 264 -2.53 13.50 23.82
N PRO A 265 -2.73 14.76 24.18
CA PRO A 265 -1.62 15.66 24.43
C PRO A 265 -0.75 14.99 25.54
N LEU A 266 0.52 14.72 25.22
CA LEU A 266 1.47 14.31 26.25
C LEU A 266 1.46 15.40 27.31
N PRO A 267 1.34 15.05 28.61
CA PRO A 267 1.41 16.03 29.66
C PRO A 267 2.77 16.71 29.56
N VAL A 268 2.74 18.01 29.24
CA VAL A 268 3.95 18.85 29.24
C VAL A 268 4.45 18.89 30.69
N ARG A 269 5.46 18.11 31.02
CA ARG A 269 6.21 18.26 32.27
C ARG A 269 6.85 19.64 32.22
N ARG A 270 6.25 20.60 32.93
CA ARG A 270 6.91 21.86 33.23
C ARG A 270 8.11 21.52 34.15
N HIS A 271 9.31 21.56 33.61
CA HIS A 271 10.52 21.62 34.44
C HIS A 271 10.51 22.96 35.16
N THR A 272 10.07 22.96 36.42
CA THR A 272 10.38 24.05 37.33
C THR A 272 11.86 24.00 37.61
N ARG A 273 12.62 24.95 37.08
CA ARG A 273 14.03 25.17 37.51
C ARG A 273 14.03 25.48 38.97
N PRO A 274 14.87 24.83 39.80
CA PRO A 274 15.07 25.28 41.18
C PRO A 274 15.67 26.69 41.15
N ALA A 275 15.10 27.59 41.95
CA ALA A 275 15.65 28.93 42.16
C ALA A 275 17.05 28.79 42.74
N LEU A 276 18.04 29.37 42.08
CA LEU A 276 19.35 29.60 42.66
C LEU A 276 19.18 30.59 43.80
N GLN A 277 19.33 30.11 45.04
CA GLN A 277 19.52 30.99 46.21
C GLN A 277 20.89 31.66 46.11
N LYS A 278 20.89 32.98 46.20
CA LYS A 278 22.09 33.81 46.36
C LYS A 278 22.68 33.66 47.77
#